data_6507f0d15b26f9fba3ed9d6ea5d56ef2
#
_entry.id   6507f0d15b26f9fba3ed9d6ea5d56ef2
#
_cell.length_a   1.000
_cell.length_b   1.000
_cell.length_c   1.000
_cell.angle_alpha   90.00
_cell.angle_beta   90.00
_cell.angle_gamma   90.00
#
_symmetry.space_group_name_H-M   'P 1'
#
loop_
_entity.id
_entity.type
_entity.pdbx_description
1 polymer ?
#
loop_
_entity_poly.entity_id
_entity_poly.type
_entity_poly.pdbx_seq_one_letter_code
_entity_poly.pdbx_strand_id
1 'polypeptide(L)'
;MREKLIVIDCQNDFISGSLACYNAISAVKKIVKYINQNDPLVYYSMDWHSEENKSFIHNGGIWPPHCIKDTFGAKLYKDFYSDISRKENVPNENNMYYKGLDDEIEEYSAFDAKNKLGSSLKDSIEDSVVICGIASEFCVRETVLEFIKAEKMVYILSSGLGYVDINEHKKNLKQLEELGAAII
;
A
#
# COMPACT_ATOMS: atom_id res chain seq x y z
N MET A 1 19.72 -5.56 11.70
CA MET A 1 18.29 -5.96 11.50
C MET A 1 17.97 -5.92 10.01
N ARG A 2 17.07 -6.78 9.51
CA ARG A 2 16.56 -6.65 8.13
C ARG A 2 15.69 -5.40 8.03
N GLU A 3 15.80 -4.68 6.91
CA GLU A 3 14.94 -3.56 6.59
C GLU A 3 13.47 -4.00 6.53
N LYS A 4 12.55 -3.14 6.90
CA LYS A 4 11.10 -3.39 6.81
C LYS A 4 10.52 -2.61 5.65
N LEU A 5 9.82 -3.30 4.75
CA LEU A 5 9.17 -2.74 3.57
C LEU A 5 7.66 -2.93 3.65
N ILE A 6 6.91 -1.84 3.55
CA ILE A 6 5.45 -1.89 3.37
C ILE A 6 5.14 -1.60 1.91
N VAL A 7 4.42 -2.54 1.29
CA VAL A 7 3.87 -2.42 -0.06
C VAL A 7 2.39 -2.09 0.05
N ILE A 8 2.03 -0.86 -0.27
CA ILE A 8 0.67 -0.35 -0.11
C ILE A 8 -0.17 -0.72 -1.34
N ASP A 9 -1.25 -1.45 -1.12
CA ASP A 9 -2.41 -1.66 -1.99
C ASP A 9 -2.10 -1.94 -3.47
N CYS A 10 -1.04 -2.72 -3.75
CA CYS A 10 -0.69 -3.11 -5.11
C CYS A 10 -1.64 -4.21 -5.65
N GLN A 11 -2.95 -3.93 -5.62
CA GLN A 11 -4.04 -4.83 -6.01
C GLN A 11 -4.43 -4.64 -7.48
N ASN A 12 -5.09 -5.65 -8.08
CA ASN A 12 -5.40 -5.63 -9.51
C ASN A 12 -6.27 -4.45 -9.91
N ASP A 13 -7.23 -4.01 -9.06
CA ASP A 13 -8.09 -2.87 -9.39
C ASP A 13 -7.31 -1.56 -9.51
N PHE A 14 -6.27 -1.36 -8.70
CA PHE A 14 -5.40 -0.18 -8.78
C PHE A 14 -4.33 -0.27 -9.86
N ILE A 15 -4.10 -1.45 -10.45
CA ILE A 15 -3.07 -1.64 -11.47
C ILE A 15 -3.65 -1.66 -12.88
N SER A 16 -4.76 -2.37 -13.09
CA SER A 16 -5.38 -2.55 -14.41
C SER A 16 -6.90 -2.68 -14.37
N GLY A 17 -7.52 -2.56 -13.20
CA GLY A 17 -8.95 -2.73 -12.99
C GLY A 17 -9.71 -1.41 -12.92
N SER A 18 -10.75 -1.36 -12.07
CA SER A 18 -11.74 -0.27 -12.01
C SER A 18 -11.17 1.10 -11.60
N LEU A 19 -10.04 1.12 -10.88
CA LEU A 19 -9.37 2.34 -10.40
C LEU A 19 -7.87 2.35 -10.78
N ALA A 20 -7.58 1.97 -12.02
CA ALA A 20 -6.20 1.86 -12.50
C ALA A 20 -5.42 3.18 -12.41
N CYS A 21 -4.25 3.13 -11.77
CA CYS A 21 -3.38 4.27 -11.53
C CYS A 21 -2.23 4.34 -12.56
N TYR A 22 -1.74 5.54 -12.80
CA TYR A 22 -0.55 5.73 -13.63
C TYR A 22 0.69 5.14 -12.96
N ASN A 23 1.65 4.69 -13.78
CA ASN A 23 2.92 4.08 -13.37
C ASN A 23 2.78 2.77 -12.56
N ALA A 24 1.58 2.26 -12.31
CA ALA A 24 1.32 1.14 -11.41
C ALA A 24 2.11 -0.13 -11.76
N ILE A 25 2.08 -0.57 -13.04
CA ILE A 25 2.83 -1.76 -13.50
C ILE A 25 4.35 -1.57 -13.35
N SER A 26 4.85 -0.37 -13.68
CA SER A 26 6.28 -0.06 -13.52
C SER A 26 6.69 -0.06 -12.05
N ALA A 27 5.85 0.51 -11.18
CA ALA A 27 6.06 0.53 -9.74
C ALA A 27 6.17 -0.91 -9.18
N VAL A 28 5.23 -1.79 -9.53
CA VAL A 28 5.27 -3.22 -9.12
C VAL A 28 6.59 -3.86 -9.52
N LYS A 29 7.04 -3.70 -10.77
CA LYS A 29 8.31 -4.27 -11.24
C LYS A 29 9.51 -3.74 -10.45
N LYS A 30 9.51 -2.45 -10.08
CA LYS A 30 10.55 -1.84 -9.25
C LYS A 30 10.52 -2.35 -7.82
N ILE A 31 9.32 -2.52 -7.24
CA ILE A 31 9.13 -3.10 -5.90
C ILE A 31 9.65 -4.54 -5.86
N VAL A 32 9.24 -5.39 -6.81
CA VAL A 32 9.71 -6.78 -6.90
C VAL A 32 11.23 -6.84 -7.03
N LYS A 33 11.81 -5.97 -7.89
CA LYS A 33 13.27 -5.86 -8.01
C LYS A 33 13.92 -5.47 -6.69
N TYR A 34 13.37 -4.47 -5.99
CA TYR A 34 13.86 -4.00 -4.70
C TYR A 34 13.84 -5.13 -3.66
N ILE A 35 12.72 -5.84 -3.55
CA ILE A 35 12.57 -6.99 -2.65
C ILE A 35 13.64 -8.05 -2.91
N ASN A 36 13.85 -8.42 -4.17
CA ASN A 36 14.80 -9.46 -4.54
C ASN A 36 16.27 -9.04 -4.33
N GLN A 37 16.58 -7.74 -4.43
CA GLN A 37 17.94 -7.24 -4.26
C GLN A 37 18.32 -6.96 -2.81
N ASN A 38 17.39 -6.47 -1.99
CA ASN A 38 17.67 -6.00 -0.62
C ASN A 38 17.17 -6.96 0.46
N ASP A 39 16.33 -7.93 0.09
CA ASP A 39 15.77 -8.93 1.00
C ASP A 39 15.18 -8.36 2.29
N PRO A 40 14.27 -7.36 2.22
CA PRO A 40 13.61 -6.82 3.39
C PRO A 40 12.63 -7.82 4.02
N LEU A 41 12.11 -7.51 5.21
CA LEU A 41 10.87 -8.08 5.70
C LEU A 41 9.71 -7.35 5.03
N VAL A 42 8.89 -8.05 4.27
CA VAL A 42 7.84 -7.45 3.44
C VAL A 42 6.47 -7.60 4.08
N TYR A 43 5.74 -6.47 4.16
CA TYR A 43 4.35 -6.37 4.58
C TYR A 43 3.51 -5.80 3.44
N TYR A 44 2.37 -6.40 3.15
CA TYR A 44 1.47 -5.96 2.07
C TYR A 44 0.17 -5.46 2.68
N SER A 45 -0.21 -4.21 2.41
CA SER A 45 -1.57 -3.77 2.72
C SER A 45 -2.53 -4.05 1.57
N MET A 46 -3.79 -4.18 1.91
CA MET A 46 -4.86 -4.46 0.97
C MET A 46 -6.13 -3.73 1.40
N ASP A 47 -6.73 -2.96 0.48
CA ASP A 47 -8.12 -2.56 0.61
C ASP A 47 -9.03 -3.78 0.50
N TRP A 48 -10.02 -3.89 1.38
CA TRP A 48 -10.87 -5.08 1.47
C TRP A 48 -12.30 -4.71 1.78
N HIS A 49 -12.95 -4.07 0.80
CA HIS A 49 -14.26 -3.48 0.96
C HIS A 49 -15.41 -4.50 0.79
N SER A 50 -16.52 -4.24 1.46
CA SER A 50 -17.79 -4.86 1.06
C SER A 50 -18.40 -4.11 -0.14
N GLU A 51 -19.43 -4.64 -0.78
CA GLU A 51 -20.18 -3.94 -1.83
C GLU A 51 -20.95 -2.73 -1.29
N GLU A 52 -21.20 -2.69 0.02
CA GLU A 52 -21.96 -1.65 0.74
C GLU A 52 -21.10 -0.44 1.14
N ASN A 53 -19.79 -0.50 0.89
CA ASN A 53 -18.87 0.54 1.35
C ASN A 53 -19.28 1.93 0.84
N LYS A 54 -19.41 2.90 1.76
CA LYS A 54 -19.87 4.26 1.48
C LYS A 54 -18.90 5.12 0.67
N SER A 55 -17.67 4.69 0.47
CA SER A 55 -16.75 5.35 -0.44
C SER A 55 -17.15 5.20 -1.92
N PHE A 56 -18.00 4.22 -2.25
CA PHE A 56 -18.41 3.94 -3.61
C PHE A 56 -19.53 4.86 -4.12
N ILE A 57 -19.47 5.22 -5.42
CA ILE A 57 -20.41 6.15 -6.06
C ILE A 57 -21.88 5.71 -5.88
N HIS A 58 -22.18 4.41 -6.01
CA HIS A 58 -23.53 3.91 -5.86
C HIS A 58 -24.05 3.92 -4.42
N ASN A 59 -23.16 4.10 -3.44
CA ASN A 59 -23.48 4.25 -2.01
C ASN A 59 -23.34 5.70 -1.50
N GLY A 60 -23.13 6.67 -2.44
CA GLY A 60 -23.04 8.10 -2.12
C GLY A 60 -21.62 8.66 -2.01
N GLY A 61 -20.58 7.84 -2.23
CA GLY A 61 -19.18 8.24 -2.23
C GLY A 61 -18.71 8.77 -3.59
N ILE A 62 -17.39 8.83 -3.76
CA ILE A 62 -16.76 9.40 -4.95
C ILE A 62 -15.99 8.39 -5.80
N TRP A 63 -15.71 7.20 -5.28
CA TRP A 63 -14.90 6.20 -5.96
C TRP A 63 -15.76 5.18 -6.73
N PRO A 64 -15.31 4.72 -7.91
CA PRO A 64 -15.90 3.53 -8.51
C PRO A 64 -15.69 2.32 -7.59
N PRO A 65 -16.55 1.30 -7.62
CA PRO A 65 -16.34 0.07 -6.86
C PRO A 65 -14.96 -0.54 -7.18
N HIS A 66 -14.18 -0.82 -6.15
CA HIS A 66 -12.83 -1.36 -6.25
C HIS A 66 -12.51 -2.21 -5.02
N CYS A 67 -11.58 -3.13 -5.16
CA CYS A 67 -11.08 -3.98 -4.09
C CYS A 67 -12.18 -4.65 -3.25
N ILE A 68 -13.30 -5.01 -3.91
CA ILE A 68 -14.39 -5.75 -3.25
C ILE A 68 -13.85 -7.11 -2.82
N LYS A 69 -14.03 -7.44 -1.55
CA LYS A 69 -13.54 -8.68 -0.92
C LYS A 69 -13.83 -9.91 -1.78
N ASP A 70 -12.86 -10.82 -1.81
CA ASP A 70 -12.91 -12.10 -2.53
C ASP A 70 -12.96 -12.00 -4.06
N THR A 71 -12.97 -10.79 -4.65
CA THR A 71 -12.91 -10.61 -6.10
C THR A 71 -11.47 -10.70 -6.64
N PHE A 72 -11.33 -10.83 -7.96
CA PHE A 72 -10.02 -10.75 -8.61
C PHE A 72 -9.37 -9.35 -8.43
N GLY A 73 -10.19 -8.29 -8.46
CA GLY A 73 -9.75 -6.91 -8.28
C GLY A 73 -9.05 -6.66 -6.95
N ALA A 74 -9.57 -7.27 -5.88
CA ALA A 74 -9.02 -7.16 -4.53
C ALA A 74 -7.72 -7.95 -4.30
N LYS A 75 -7.33 -8.86 -5.20
CA LYS A 75 -6.08 -9.62 -5.04
C LYS A 75 -4.86 -8.77 -5.38
N LEU A 76 -3.75 -8.99 -4.67
CA LEU A 76 -2.45 -8.43 -5.03
C LEU A 76 -2.04 -8.86 -6.44
N TYR A 77 -1.28 -8.00 -7.11
CA TYR A 77 -0.84 -8.25 -8.46
C TYR A 77 0.05 -9.50 -8.55
N LYS A 78 -0.12 -10.25 -9.62
CA LYS A 78 0.45 -11.59 -9.80
C LYS A 78 1.97 -11.68 -9.62
N ASP A 79 2.70 -10.62 -10.01
CA ASP A 79 4.17 -10.60 -9.97
C ASP A 79 4.72 -10.75 -8.53
N PHE A 80 3.94 -10.38 -7.50
CA PHE A 80 4.31 -10.63 -6.11
C PHE A 80 4.26 -12.11 -5.72
N TYR A 81 3.52 -12.92 -6.45
CA TYR A 81 3.45 -14.37 -6.23
C TYR A 81 4.43 -15.16 -7.08
N SER A 82 4.72 -14.68 -8.32
CA SER A 82 5.56 -15.41 -9.30
C SER A 82 7.03 -15.00 -9.28
N ASP A 83 7.33 -13.72 -9.01
CA ASP A 83 8.64 -13.15 -9.31
C ASP A 83 9.47 -12.82 -8.05
N ILE A 84 8.93 -13.07 -6.85
CA ILE A 84 9.65 -12.91 -5.59
C ILE A 84 10.43 -14.19 -5.28
N SER A 85 11.75 -14.04 -5.15
CA SER A 85 12.68 -15.17 -4.99
C SER A 85 12.59 -15.83 -3.63
N ARG A 86 12.41 -15.05 -2.56
CA ARG A 86 12.35 -15.56 -1.19
C ARG A 86 10.92 -15.86 -0.79
N LYS A 87 10.64 -17.13 -0.50
CA LYS A 87 9.27 -17.62 -0.18
C LYS A 87 8.60 -16.89 0.96
N GLU A 88 9.34 -16.49 1.98
CA GLU A 88 8.79 -15.76 3.14
C GLU A 88 8.31 -14.35 2.79
N ASN A 89 8.84 -13.74 1.72
CA ASN A 89 8.46 -12.43 1.22
C ASN A 89 7.31 -12.50 0.19
N VAL A 90 6.91 -13.69 -0.25
CA VAL A 90 5.71 -13.88 -1.07
C VAL A 90 4.47 -13.59 -0.19
N PRO A 91 3.41 -12.94 -0.72
CA PRO A 91 2.20 -12.67 0.04
C PRO A 91 1.60 -13.92 0.69
N ASN A 92 1.36 -13.87 1.99
CA ASN A 92 0.80 -14.95 2.79
C ASN A 92 0.03 -14.38 4.01
N GLU A 93 -0.66 -15.23 4.76
CA GLU A 93 -1.51 -14.82 5.90
C GLU A 93 -0.79 -14.04 7.02
N ASN A 94 0.54 -14.20 7.15
CA ASN A 94 1.31 -13.52 8.18
C ASN A 94 1.73 -12.11 7.75
N ASN A 95 1.86 -11.85 6.45
CA ASN A 95 2.38 -10.58 5.92
C ASN A 95 1.38 -9.77 5.08
N MET A 96 0.14 -10.25 4.90
CA MET A 96 -0.97 -9.49 4.31
C MET A 96 -1.83 -8.85 5.38
N TYR A 97 -2.04 -7.54 5.29
CA TYR A 97 -2.78 -6.70 6.22
C TYR A 97 -3.96 -6.05 5.52
N TYR A 98 -5.12 -6.10 6.13
CA TYR A 98 -6.38 -5.67 5.54
C TYR A 98 -6.88 -4.38 6.19
N LYS A 99 -7.35 -3.45 5.38
CA LYS A 99 -7.99 -2.20 5.78
C LYS A 99 -9.26 -1.96 4.96
N GLY A 100 -10.01 -0.89 5.28
CA GLY A 100 -11.26 -0.58 4.59
C GLY A 100 -12.37 -1.60 4.89
N LEU A 101 -12.33 -2.20 6.09
CA LEU A 101 -13.30 -3.20 6.53
C LEU A 101 -14.60 -2.59 7.08
N ASP A 102 -14.55 -1.33 7.51
CA ASP A 102 -15.72 -0.59 8.00
C ASP A 102 -16.35 0.17 6.83
N ASP A 103 -17.60 -0.16 6.53
CA ASP A 103 -18.33 0.41 5.40
C ASP A 103 -18.67 1.90 5.58
N GLU A 104 -18.63 2.40 6.82
CA GLU A 104 -18.96 3.78 7.18
C GLU A 104 -17.75 4.72 7.09
N ILE A 105 -16.53 4.17 7.08
CA ILE A 105 -15.28 4.94 7.17
C ILE A 105 -14.45 4.73 5.91
N GLU A 106 -14.03 5.83 5.28
CA GLU A 106 -13.04 5.79 4.22
C GLU A 106 -11.63 5.71 4.83
N GLU A 107 -11.04 4.51 4.84
CA GLU A 107 -9.78 4.22 5.49
C GLU A 107 -8.64 4.14 4.45
N TYR A 108 -7.90 5.25 4.27
CA TYR A 108 -6.75 5.26 3.38
C TYR A 108 -5.50 4.64 4.01
N SER A 109 -5.21 4.96 5.27
CA SER A 109 -3.98 4.54 5.94
C SER A 109 -3.95 3.04 6.24
N ALA A 110 -2.80 2.42 5.99
CA ALA A 110 -2.56 1.03 6.40
C ALA A 110 -1.97 0.91 7.81
N PHE A 111 -1.79 2.01 8.54
CA PHE A 111 -1.13 2.00 9.85
C PHE A 111 -1.80 1.06 10.85
N ASP A 112 -3.13 1.08 10.94
CA ASP A 112 -3.93 0.23 11.82
C ASP A 112 -4.43 -1.07 11.14
N ALA A 113 -4.07 -1.30 9.88
CA ALA A 113 -4.44 -2.52 9.16
C ALA A 113 -4.04 -3.78 9.94
N LYS A 114 -4.86 -4.83 9.86
CA LYS A 114 -4.65 -6.08 10.61
C LYS A 114 -4.51 -7.27 9.68
N ASN A 115 -3.61 -8.18 10.03
CA ASN A 115 -3.52 -9.47 9.36
C ASN A 115 -4.60 -10.44 9.90
N LYS A 116 -4.72 -11.62 9.29
CA LYS A 116 -5.69 -12.64 9.71
C LYS A 116 -5.45 -13.20 11.12
N LEU A 117 -4.27 -12.99 11.67
CA LEU A 117 -3.93 -13.39 13.04
C LEU A 117 -4.25 -12.29 14.07
N GLY A 118 -4.77 -11.14 13.62
CA GLY A 118 -5.13 -9.99 14.48
C GLY A 118 -3.97 -9.05 14.82
N SER A 119 -2.77 -9.30 14.30
CA SER A 119 -1.63 -8.39 14.50
C SER A 119 -1.80 -7.12 13.69
N SER A 120 -1.53 -5.95 14.29
CA SER A 120 -1.57 -4.66 13.60
C SER A 120 -0.27 -4.38 12.85
N LEU A 121 -0.37 -3.73 11.69
CA LEU A 121 0.81 -3.38 10.88
C LEU A 121 1.76 -2.45 11.63
N LYS A 122 1.24 -1.46 12.34
CA LYS A 122 2.05 -0.52 13.15
C LYS A 122 2.93 -1.22 14.18
N ASP A 123 2.43 -2.30 14.80
CA ASP A 123 3.15 -3.06 15.82
C ASP A 123 4.30 -3.88 15.24
N SER A 124 4.31 -4.09 13.92
CA SER A 124 5.39 -4.75 13.19
C SER A 124 6.58 -3.82 12.88
N ILE A 125 6.42 -2.50 13.09
CA ILE A 125 7.42 -1.48 12.76
C ILE A 125 7.99 -0.87 14.04
N GLU A 126 9.25 -1.19 14.36
CA GLU A 126 9.91 -0.70 15.57
C GLU A 126 10.43 0.72 15.41
N ASP A 127 11.43 0.95 14.53
CA ASP A 127 12.15 2.22 14.42
C ASP A 127 12.01 2.88 13.04
N SER A 128 12.12 2.09 11.97
CA SER A 128 12.14 2.59 10.60
C SER A 128 11.43 1.69 9.62
N VAL A 129 10.97 2.28 8.51
CA VAL A 129 10.25 1.56 7.46
C VAL A 129 10.48 2.20 6.09
N VAL A 130 10.59 1.37 5.07
CA VAL A 130 10.47 1.78 3.67
C VAL A 130 9.04 1.59 3.23
N ILE A 131 8.43 2.57 2.58
CA ILE A 131 7.05 2.53 2.08
C ILE A 131 7.05 2.75 0.58
N CYS A 132 6.26 1.95 -0.12
CA CYS A 132 6.01 2.04 -1.56
C CYS A 132 4.57 1.59 -1.87
N GLY A 133 4.14 1.67 -3.12
CA GLY A 133 2.83 1.17 -3.56
C GLY A 133 1.92 2.23 -4.17
N ILE A 134 0.59 2.10 -3.98
CA ILE A 134 -0.46 2.81 -4.71
C ILE A 134 -1.58 3.26 -3.75
N ALA A 135 -2.19 4.44 -3.93
CA ALA A 135 -1.70 5.54 -4.73
C ALA A 135 -0.90 6.51 -3.86
N SER A 136 0.13 7.10 -4.47
CA SER A 136 1.06 8.02 -3.80
C SER A 136 0.36 9.14 -3.02
N GLU A 137 -0.69 9.74 -3.60
CA GLU A 137 -1.41 10.90 -3.05
C GLU A 137 -2.48 10.52 -2.00
N PHE A 138 -2.80 9.23 -1.88
CA PHE A 138 -3.86 8.70 -1.02
C PHE A 138 -3.30 7.71 0.01
N CYS A 139 -3.48 6.42 -0.19
CA CYS A 139 -3.11 5.40 0.79
C CYS A 139 -1.65 5.44 1.22
N VAL A 140 -0.72 5.67 0.28
CA VAL A 140 0.70 5.83 0.60
C VAL A 140 0.91 7.06 1.49
N ARG A 141 0.37 8.23 1.08
CA ARG A 141 0.47 9.48 1.84
C ARG A 141 -0.01 9.32 3.27
N GLU A 142 -1.24 8.86 3.46
CA GLU A 142 -1.83 8.75 4.79
C GLU A 142 -1.09 7.76 5.68
N THR A 143 -0.60 6.65 5.11
CA THR A 143 0.24 5.70 5.83
C THR A 143 1.58 6.32 6.25
N VAL A 144 2.24 7.05 5.36
CA VAL A 144 3.51 7.77 5.67
C VAL A 144 3.30 8.77 6.80
N LEU A 145 2.23 9.57 6.73
CA LEU A 145 1.93 10.60 7.75
C LEU A 145 1.71 9.98 9.14
N GLU A 146 1.02 8.85 9.23
CA GLU A 146 0.80 8.20 10.50
C GLU A 146 2.07 7.58 11.09
N PHE A 147 2.95 7.00 10.26
CA PHE A 147 4.24 6.51 10.73
C PHE A 147 5.16 7.66 11.20
N ILE A 148 5.17 8.81 10.49
CA ILE A 148 5.90 10.00 10.94
C ILE A 148 5.34 10.50 12.28
N LYS A 149 4.00 10.59 12.42
CA LYS A 149 3.34 10.99 13.67
C LYS A 149 3.65 10.04 14.83
N ALA A 150 3.86 8.76 14.53
CA ALA A 150 4.31 7.75 15.49
C ALA A 150 5.83 7.76 15.73
N GLU A 151 6.52 8.85 15.31
CA GLU A 151 7.95 9.07 15.48
C GLU A 151 8.86 7.99 14.84
N LYS A 152 8.38 7.36 13.75
CA LYS A 152 9.17 6.39 12.97
C LYS A 152 9.97 7.10 11.88
N MET A 153 11.16 6.61 11.59
CA MET A 153 11.91 7.03 10.40
C MET A 153 11.29 6.40 9.16
N VAL A 154 10.79 7.24 8.25
CA VAL A 154 10.10 6.79 7.04
C VAL A 154 10.94 7.09 5.81
N TYR A 155 11.18 6.05 5.01
CA TYR A 155 11.79 6.13 3.70
C TYR A 155 10.74 5.83 2.64
N ILE A 156 10.70 6.61 1.57
CA ILE A 156 9.77 6.40 0.45
C ILE A 156 10.55 5.91 -0.76
N LEU A 157 10.29 4.68 -1.19
CA LEU A 157 10.85 4.14 -2.43
C LEU A 157 10.13 4.77 -3.63
N SER A 158 10.62 5.92 -4.10
CA SER A 158 9.95 6.73 -5.11
C SER A 158 9.74 6.01 -6.45
N SER A 159 10.67 5.17 -6.85
CA SER A 159 10.56 4.34 -8.06
C SER A 159 9.46 3.27 -7.96
N GLY A 160 9.02 2.95 -6.74
CA GLY A 160 7.96 1.98 -6.43
C GLY A 160 6.59 2.61 -6.19
N LEU A 161 6.31 3.80 -6.73
CA LEU A 161 5.04 4.49 -6.54
C LEU A 161 4.18 4.52 -7.82
N GLY A 162 2.91 4.13 -7.67
CA GLY A 162 1.84 4.47 -8.61
C GLY A 162 1.07 5.69 -8.12
N TYR A 163 0.40 6.41 -9.01
CA TYR A 163 -0.29 7.67 -8.70
C TYR A 163 -1.51 7.89 -9.59
N VAL A 164 -2.42 8.75 -9.14
CA VAL A 164 -3.62 9.15 -9.90
C VAL A 164 -3.33 10.35 -10.78
N ASP A 165 -2.64 11.38 -10.25
CA ASP A 165 -2.23 12.59 -10.99
C ASP A 165 -0.75 12.89 -10.78
N ILE A 166 -0.02 13.11 -11.85
CA ILE A 166 1.44 13.33 -11.82
C ILE A 166 1.84 14.64 -11.09
N ASN A 167 1.01 15.68 -11.14
CA ASN A 167 1.31 16.95 -10.50
C ASN A 167 1.06 16.87 -9.00
N GLU A 168 -0.07 16.26 -8.59
CA GLU A 168 -0.37 16.02 -7.19
C GLU A 168 0.63 15.01 -6.58
N HIS A 169 1.05 13.99 -7.33
CA HIS A 169 2.13 13.09 -6.91
C HIS A 169 3.42 13.84 -6.58
N LYS A 170 3.89 14.71 -7.48
CA LYS A 170 5.13 15.48 -7.27
C LYS A 170 5.02 16.43 -6.07
N LYS A 171 3.88 17.09 -5.94
CA LYS A 171 3.60 17.99 -4.83
C LYS A 171 3.55 17.21 -3.51
N ASN A 172 2.91 16.04 -3.51
CA ASN A 172 2.83 15.15 -2.36
C ASN A 172 4.21 14.71 -1.88
N LEU A 173 5.07 14.22 -2.77
CA LEU A 173 6.43 13.82 -2.40
C LEU A 173 7.22 14.94 -1.74
N LYS A 174 7.15 16.15 -2.30
CA LYS A 174 7.81 17.32 -1.70
C LYS A 174 7.26 17.62 -0.29
N GLN A 175 5.95 17.57 -0.11
CA GLN A 175 5.34 17.79 1.20
C GLN A 175 5.75 16.72 2.22
N LEU A 176 5.80 15.45 1.81
CA LEU A 176 6.21 14.35 2.70
C LEU A 176 7.69 14.48 3.11
N GLU A 177 8.55 14.94 2.19
CA GLU A 177 9.96 15.23 2.49
C GLU A 177 10.08 16.39 3.49
N GLU A 178 9.33 17.47 3.30
CA GLU A 178 9.27 18.61 4.24
C GLU A 178 8.75 18.19 5.64
N LEU A 179 7.94 17.13 5.73
CA LEU A 179 7.42 16.57 6.97
C LEU A 179 8.33 15.51 7.61
N GLY A 180 9.46 15.20 6.99
CA GLY A 180 10.49 14.34 7.56
C GLY A 180 10.66 12.96 6.94
N ALA A 181 9.92 12.62 5.87
CA ALA A 181 10.20 11.40 5.11
C ALA A 181 11.47 11.57 4.26
N ALA A 182 12.25 10.51 4.12
CA ALA A 182 13.38 10.48 3.19
C ALA A 182 12.99 9.82 1.86
N ILE A 183 13.25 10.47 0.74
CA ILE A 183 12.97 9.91 -0.60
C ILE A 183 14.20 9.12 -1.08
N ILE A 184 13.99 7.85 -1.48
CA ILE A 184 15.03 6.94 -1.98
C ILE A 184 14.66 6.36 -3.35
#